data_49799ec59fa1e7ac1d90d80eaf31c02b
#
_entry.id   49799ec59fa1e7ac1d90d80eaf31c02b
#
_cell.length_a   1.000
_cell.length_b   1.000
_cell.length_c   1.000
_cell.angle_alpha   90.00
_cell.angle_beta   90.00
_cell.angle_gamma   90.00
#
_symmetry.space_group_name_H-M   'P 1'
#
loop_
_entity.id
_entity.type
_entity.pdbx_description
1 polymer ?
#
loop_
_entity_poly.entity_id
_entity_poly.type
_entity_poly.pdbx_seq_one_letter_code
_entity_poly.pdbx_strand_id
1 'polypeptide(L)'
;MKSEYQKMIAGEPYRPFDPELRALAQTARQKQASFNEEIDPIKGMEIIKGWFGSTGENLYVNTRLVVDYGVNIHLGENFYSNWNLTMLDVCPITIGDNAMIGPNCQFLTPLHPLDPDERNSGLEFGKPITIGKNFWAGG
;
A
#
# COMPACT_ATOMS: atom_id res chain seq x y z
N MET A 1 20.67 -15.18 3.18
CA MET A 1 19.83 -15.25 1.95
C MET A 1 18.54 -14.48 2.17
N LYS A 2 18.16 -13.64 1.21
CA LYS A 2 16.92 -12.86 1.32
C LYS A 2 15.68 -13.74 1.14
N SER A 3 14.66 -13.49 1.96
CA SER A 3 13.32 -14.05 1.74
C SER A 3 12.68 -13.39 0.50
N GLU A 4 11.61 -13.99 -0.01
CA GLU A 4 10.87 -13.37 -1.13
C GLU A 4 10.29 -12.01 -0.72
N TYR A 5 9.86 -11.83 0.52
CA TYR A 5 9.44 -10.53 1.04
C TYR A 5 10.57 -9.50 1.00
N GLN A 6 11.78 -9.89 1.45
CA GLN A 6 12.93 -8.98 1.43
C GLN A 6 13.32 -8.58 0.01
N LYS A 7 13.24 -9.51 -0.95
CA LYS A 7 13.45 -9.20 -2.36
C LYS A 7 12.40 -8.21 -2.88
N MET A 8 11.14 -8.49 -2.58
CA MET A 8 10.02 -7.68 -3.02
C MET A 8 10.16 -6.21 -2.58
N ILE A 9 10.39 -5.97 -1.29
CA ILE A 9 10.52 -4.60 -0.79
C ILE A 9 11.80 -3.90 -1.23
N ALA A 10 12.81 -4.68 -1.64
CA ALA A 10 14.07 -4.14 -2.20
C ALA A 10 13.99 -3.84 -3.70
N GLY A 11 12.86 -4.12 -4.35
CA GLY A 11 12.69 -3.91 -5.78
C GLY A 11 13.34 -4.98 -6.65
N GLU A 12 13.73 -6.10 -6.06
CA GLU A 12 14.31 -7.24 -6.78
C GLU A 12 13.20 -8.16 -7.31
N PRO A 13 13.46 -8.94 -8.37
CA PRO A 13 12.51 -9.96 -8.81
C PRO A 13 12.20 -10.96 -7.69
N TYR A 14 10.93 -11.24 -7.50
CA TYR A 14 10.45 -12.11 -6.43
C TYR A 14 9.31 -13.01 -6.94
N ARG A 15 8.99 -14.04 -6.16
CA ARG A 15 7.92 -14.99 -6.45
C ARG A 15 6.67 -14.61 -5.64
N PRO A 16 5.60 -14.10 -6.29
CA PRO A 16 4.44 -13.57 -5.56
C PRO A 16 3.63 -14.63 -4.82
N PHE A 17 3.76 -15.90 -5.18
CA PHE A 17 3.00 -16.99 -4.54
C PHE A 17 3.75 -17.65 -3.39
N ASP A 18 4.85 -17.07 -2.94
CA ASP A 18 5.57 -17.52 -1.75
C ASP A 18 4.64 -17.57 -0.52
N PRO A 19 4.75 -18.59 0.35
CA PRO A 19 3.85 -18.73 1.49
C PRO A 19 3.81 -17.52 2.44
N GLU A 20 4.95 -16.88 2.71
CA GLU A 20 5.00 -15.67 3.54
C GLU A 20 4.20 -14.53 2.90
N LEU A 21 4.39 -14.31 1.60
CA LEU A 21 3.67 -13.25 0.87
C LEU A 21 2.17 -13.55 0.79
N ARG A 22 1.79 -14.80 0.61
CA ARG A 22 0.38 -15.18 0.59
C ARG A 22 -0.29 -14.94 1.94
N ALA A 23 0.41 -15.23 3.03
CA ALA A 23 -0.11 -14.98 4.38
C ALA A 23 -0.29 -13.47 4.63
N LEU A 24 0.68 -12.66 4.23
CA LEU A 24 0.58 -11.19 4.32
C LEU A 24 -0.57 -10.65 3.48
N ALA A 25 -0.74 -11.15 2.26
CA ALA A 25 -1.83 -10.74 1.38
C ALA A 25 -3.20 -11.12 1.95
N GLN A 26 -3.31 -12.27 2.59
CA GLN A 26 -4.57 -12.68 3.21
C GLN A 26 -4.91 -11.80 4.42
N THR A 27 -3.94 -11.48 5.25
CA THR A 27 -4.12 -10.52 6.36
C THR A 27 -4.56 -9.16 5.82
N ALA A 28 -3.93 -8.70 4.75
CA ALA A 28 -4.31 -7.44 4.11
C ALA A 28 -5.76 -7.45 3.64
N ARG A 29 -6.22 -8.53 3.01
CA ARG A 29 -7.62 -8.66 2.58
C ARG A 29 -8.60 -8.58 3.75
N GLN A 30 -8.27 -9.21 4.86
CA GLN A 30 -9.11 -9.17 6.07
C GLN A 30 -9.17 -7.75 6.64
N LYS A 31 -8.03 -7.08 6.77
CA LYS A 31 -7.95 -5.70 7.28
C LYS A 31 -8.68 -4.73 6.35
N GLN A 32 -8.48 -4.88 5.05
CA GLN A 32 -9.13 -4.05 4.04
C GLN A 32 -10.66 -4.20 4.08
N ALA A 33 -11.16 -5.42 4.18
CA ALA A 33 -12.59 -5.66 4.30
C ALA A 33 -13.14 -5.03 5.58
N SER A 34 -12.47 -5.22 6.71
CA SER A 34 -12.88 -4.63 7.98
C SER A 34 -12.91 -3.10 7.91
N PHE A 35 -11.88 -2.49 7.32
CA PHE A 35 -11.82 -1.04 7.16
C PHE A 35 -12.95 -0.52 6.26
N ASN A 36 -13.16 -1.15 5.12
CA ASN A 36 -14.13 -0.68 4.12
C ASN A 36 -15.59 -0.88 4.57
N GLU A 37 -15.84 -1.77 5.51
CA GLU A 37 -17.15 -1.99 6.10
C GLU A 37 -17.41 -1.12 7.35
N GLU A 38 -16.37 -0.55 7.96
CA GLU A 38 -16.50 0.22 9.18
C GLU A 38 -17.08 1.60 8.90
N ILE A 39 -18.22 1.89 9.54
CA ILE A 39 -18.93 3.16 9.39
C ILE A 39 -18.36 4.24 10.31
N ASP A 40 -17.84 3.84 11.49
CA ASP A 40 -17.26 4.78 12.44
C ASP A 40 -15.83 5.17 12.01
N PRO A 41 -15.59 6.45 11.66
CA PRO A 41 -14.26 6.88 11.22
C PRO A 41 -13.17 6.66 12.27
N ILE A 42 -13.49 6.77 13.56
CA ILE A 42 -12.50 6.56 14.63
C ILE A 42 -12.02 5.11 14.62
N LYS A 43 -12.95 4.16 14.55
CA LYS A 43 -12.61 2.74 14.47
C LYS A 43 -11.89 2.40 13.17
N GLY A 44 -12.29 3.03 12.06
CA GLY A 44 -11.61 2.86 10.79
C GLY A 44 -10.15 3.27 10.84
N MET A 45 -9.84 4.42 11.45
CA MET A 45 -8.46 4.89 11.59
C MET A 45 -7.64 3.98 12.53
N GLU A 46 -8.26 3.41 13.57
CA GLU A 46 -7.60 2.44 14.44
C GLU A 46 -7.17 1.19 13.66
N ILE A 47 -8.01 0.72 12.73
CA ILE A 47 -7.66 -0.41 11.86
C ILE A 47 -6.41 -0.07 11.04
N ILE A 48 -6.38 1.09 10.40
CA ILE A 48 -5.23 1.52 9.59
C ILE A 48 -3.97 1.64 10.46
N LYS A 49 -4.06 2.27 11.62
CA LYS A 49 -2.92 2.45 12.53
C LYS A 49 -2.33 1.11 13.00
N GLY A 50 -3.16 0.10 13.19
CA GLY A 50 -2.71 -1.23 13.59
C GLY A 50 -2.24 -2.10 12.42
N TRP A 51 -2.33 -1.61 11.19
CA TRP A 51 -2.07 -2.40 9.99
C TRP A 51 -0.94 -1.84 9.13
N PHE A 52 -0.98 -0.54 8.78
CA PHE A 52 0.05 0.08 7.94
C PHE A 52 1.42 0.04 8.61
N GLY A 53 2.48 0.10 7.81
CA GLY A 53 3.86 0.08 8.31
C GLY A 53 4.14 1.18 9.31
N SER A 54 3.68 2.40 9.04
CA SER A 54 3.70 3.51 10.00
C SER A 54 2.68 4.56 9.61
N THR A 55 2.18 5.30 10.61
CA THR A 55 1.27 6.43 10.40
C THR A 55 1.60 7.52 11.42
N GLY A 56 1.13 8.74 11.16
CA GLY A 56 1.07 9.78 12.19
C GLY A 56 -0.14 9.60 13.10
N GLU A 57 -0.29 10.50 14.06
CA GLU A 57 -1.43 10.52 14.99
C GLU A 57 -2.73 10.88 14.29
N ASN A 58 -2.71 11.93 13.48
CA ASN A 58 -3.85 12.42 12.75
C ASN A 58 -3.82 11.90 11.32
N LEU A 59 -4.83 11.10 10.98
CA LEU A 59 -5.05 10.70 9.60
C LEU A 59 -6.55 10.53 9.37
N TYR A 60 -6.95 10.68 8.13
CA TYR A 60 -8.31 10.41 7.71
C TYR A 60 -8.30 9.79 6.32
N VAL A 61 -8.81 8.59 6.22
CA VAL A 61 -8.92 7.86 4.95
C VAL A 61 -10.37 7.49 4.75
N ASN A 62 -10.96 7.94 3.65
CA ASN A 62 -12.31 7.52 3.27
C ASN A 62 -12.28 6.11 2.67
N THR A 63 -13.41 5.47 2.68
CA THR A 63 -13.60 4.21 1.96
C THR A 63 -13.80 4.53 0.46
N ARG A 64 -13.57 3.67 -0.47
CA ARG A 64 -12.90 2.40 -0.32
C ARG A 64 -11.40 2.61 -0.44
N LEU A 65 -10.69 1.81 0.31
CA LEU A 65 -9.24 1.69 0.23
C LEU A 65 -8.91 0.32 -0.37
N VAL A 66 -7.98 0.29 -1.31
CA VAL A 66 -7.45 -0.94 -1.90
C VAL A 66 -5.93 -0.93 -1.81
N VAL A 67 -5.36 -1.99 -1.25
CA VAL A 67 -3.91 -2.13 -1.12
C VAL A 67 -3.49 -3.56 -1.48
N ASP A 68 -2.19 -3.80 -1.69
CA ASP A 68 -1.67 -5.17 -1.79
C ASP A 68 -1.41 -5.78 -0.42
N TYR A 69 -0.64 -5.11 0.41
CA TYR A 69 -0.22 -5.62 1.73
C TYR A 69 -0.57 -4.69 2.88
N GLY A 70 -0.51 -3.39 2.68
CA GLY A 70 -0.71 -2.38 3.70
C GLY A 70 0.53 -2.14 4.57
N VAL A 71 1.24 -3.19 4.93
CA VAL A 71 2.42 -3.13 5.82
C VAL A 71 3.60 -2.37 5.23
N ASN A 72 3.61 -2.14 3.93
CA ASN A 72 4.66 -1.37 3.24
C ASN A 72 4.26 0.08 2.97
N ILE A 73 3.18 0.55 3.57
CA ILE A 73 2.70 1.93 3.44
C ILE A 73 3.12 2.71 4.68
N HIS A 74 3.76 3.86 4.47
CA HIS A 74 4.25 4.73 5.53
C HIS A 74 3.71 6.14 5.29
N LEU A 75 2.86 6.61 6.20
CA LEU A 75 2.21 7.91 6.11
C LEU A 75 2.72 8.83 7.21
N GLY A 76 2.94 10.11 6.87
CA GLY A 76 3.28 11.13 7.84
C GLY A 76 2.07 11.67 8.59
N GLU A 77 2.26 12.77 9.31
CA GLU A 77 1.19 13.44 10.05
C GLU A 77 0.18 14.12 9.12
N ASN A 78 -1.06 14.22 9.59
CA ASN A 78 -2.13 14.94 8.92
C ASN A 78 -2.41 14.43 7.50
N PHE A 79 -2.40 13.13 7.32
CA PHE A 79 -2.73 12.51 6.05
C PHE A 79 -4.24 12.53 5.83
N TYR A 80 -4.68 12.99 4.67
CA TYR A 80 -6.08 12.93 4.25
C TYR A 80 -6.21 12.28 2.88
N SER A 81 -7.13 11.35 2.74
CA SER A 81 -7.49 10.75 1.45
C SER A 81 -8.99 10.74 1.25
N ASN A 82 -9.40 11.19 0.08
CA ASN A 82 -10.78 11.10 -0.40
C ASN A 82 -11.10 9.65 -0.82
N TRP A 83 -12.26 9.43 -1.38
CA TRP A 83 -12.80 8.12 -1.73
C TRP A 83 -11.97 7.37 -2.79
N ASN A 84 -11.96 6.05 -2.67
CA ASN A 84 -11.40 5.13 -3.68
C ASN A 84 -9.89 5.29 -3.89
N LEU A 85 -9.12 5.33 -2.81
CA LEU A 85 -7.66 5.32 -2.88
C LEU A 85 -7.16 3.91 -3.15
N THR A 86 -6.25 3.76 -4.12
CA THR A 86 -5.54 2.52 -4.41
C THR A 86 -4.05 2.71 -4.17
N MET A 87 -3.46 1.87 -3.32
CA MET A 87 -2.04 1.90 -3.00
C MET A 87 -1.48 0.48 -3.09
N LEU A 88 -0.91 0.13 -4.26
CA LEU A 88 -0.36 -1.21 -4.46
C LEU A 88 1.09 -1.24 -3.98
N ASP A 89 1.28 -1.69 -2.76
CA ASP A 89 2.50 -1.58 -1.98
C ASP A 89 3.36 -2.86 -1.97
N VAL A 90 3.67 -3.41 -3.14
CA VAL A 90 4.68 -4.48 -3.21
C VAL A 90 6.05 -3.92 -2.80
N CYS A 91 6.37 -2.70 -3.20
CA CYS A 91 7.49 -1.92 -2.66
C CYS A 91 6.95 -0.83 -1.75
N PRO A 92 7.78 -0.28 -0.84
CA PRO A 92 7.34 0.76 0.07
C PRO A 92 6.76 2.00 -0.63
N ILE A 93 5.64 2.48 -0.10
CA ILE A 93 5.05 3.78 -0.46
C ILE A 93 5.17 4.66 0.79
N THR A 94 5.95 5.73 0.67
CA THR A 94 6.19 6.66 1.77
C THR A 94 5.68 8.04 1.38
N ILE A 95 4.76 8.58 2.17
CA ILE A 95 4.15 9.89 1.93
C ILE A 95 4.38 10.76 3.17
N GLY A 96 4.98 11.93 2.95
CA GLY A 96 5.31 12.87 4.03
C GLY A 96 4.10 13.57 4.63
N ASP A 97 4.36 14.48 5.58
CA ASP A 97 3.33 15.16 6.34
C ASP A 97 2.44 16.06 5.46
N ASN A 98 1.20 16.26 5.90
CA ASN A 98 0.23 17.17 5.30
C ASN A 98 -0.14 16.82 3.86
N ALA A 99 -0.29 15.54 3.55
CA ALA A 99 -0.74 15.11 2.23
C ALA A 99 -2.26 15.19 2.12
N MET A 100 -2.73 15.69 0.98
CA MET A 100 -4.15 15.72 0.63
C MET A 100 -4.34 14.97 -0.69
N ILE A 101 -5.06 13.86 -0.63
CA ILE A 101 -5.27 13.00 -1.79
C ILE A 101 -6.73 13.07 -2.24
N GLY A 102 -6.96 13.51 -3.47
CA GLY A 102 -8.29 13.57 -4.08
C GLY A 102 -8.84 12.18 -4.38
N PRO A 103 -10.12 12.12 -4.85
CA PRO A 103 -10.76 10.83 -5.11
C PRO A 103 -10.14 10.10 -6.30
N ASN A 104 -10.21 8.77 -6.24
CA ASN A 104 -9.77 7.88 -7.32
C ASN A 104 -8.28 7.99 -7.67
N CYS A 105 -7.46 8.36 -6.71
CA CYS A 105 -6.01 8.40 -6.90
C CYS A 105 -5.41 7.00 -6.76
N GLN A 106 -4.30 6.77 -7.46
CA GLN A 106 -3.59 5.50 -7.45
C GLN A 106 -2.10 5.73 -7.27
N PHE A 107 -1.48 4.91 -6.40
CA PHE A 107 -0.04 4.85 -6.21
C PHE A 107 0.37 3.39 -6.43
N LEU A 108 1.04 3.11 -7.54
CA LEU A 108 1.26 1.75 -8.03
C LEU A 108 2.75 1.45 -8.09
N THR A 109 3.24 0.62 -7.18
CA THR A 109 4.65 0.19 -7.18
C THR A 109 4.93 -1.06 -8.03
N PRO A 110 3.96 -1.97 -8.30
CA PRO A 110 4.25 -3.19 -9.05
C PRO A 110 4.63 -2.92 -10.50
N LEU A 111 5.58 -3.68 -10.99
CA LEU A 111 6.01 -3.70 -12.38
C LEU A 111 6.11 -5.14 -12.85
N HIS A 112 6.04 -5.32 -14.15
CA HIS A 112 6.24 -6.62 -14.79
C HIS A 112 7.35 -6.52 -15.83
N PRO A 113 8.09 -7.63 -16.09
CA PRO A 113 9.05 -7.64 -17.17
C PRO A 113 8.40 -7.31 -18.51
N LEU A 114 9.08 -6.52 -19.33
CA LEU A 114 8.59 -6.18 -20.67
C LEU A 114 8.68 -7.37 -21.61
N ASP A 115 9.68 -8.22 -21.43
CA ASP A 115 9.82 -9.45 -22.19
C ASP A 115 8.69 -10.42 -21.82
N PRO A 116 7.91 -10.93 -22.80
CA PRO A 116 6.79 -11.81 -22.50
C PRO A 116 7.18 -13.14 -21.86
N ASP A 117 8.34 -13.69 -22.22
CA ASP A 117 8.79 -14.97 -21.64
C ASP A 117 9.14 -14.79 -20.16
N GLU A 118 9.85 -13.71 -19.81
CA GLU A 118 10.15 -13.38 -18.42
C GLU A 118 8.85 -13.10 -17.64
N ARG A 119 7.94 -12.32 -18.22
CA ARG A 119 6.66 -12.00 -17.58
C ARG A 119 5.85 -13.27 -17.33
N ASN A 120 5.79 -14.15 -18.28
CA ASN A 120 5.02 -15.40 -18.18
C ASN A 120 5.65 -16.42 -17.21
N SER A 121 6.92 -16.21 -16.82
CA SER A 121 7.58 -17.04 -15.79
C SER A 121 6.95 -16.86 -14.41
N GLY A 122 6.17 -15.79 -14.21
CA GLY A 122 5.52 -15.47 -12.94
C GLY A 122 6.33 -14.60 -12.01
N LEU A 123 7.58 -14.25 -12.36
CA LEU A 123 8.37 -13.33 -11.56
C LEU A 123 7.81 -11.90 -11.68
N GLU A 124 7.76 -11.22 -10.55
CA GLU A 124 7.35 -9.82 -10.45
C GLU A 124 8.46 -8.99 -9.82
N PHE A 125 8.37 -7.69 -9.96
CA PHE A 125 9.22 -6.75 -9.26
C PHE A 125 8.50 -5.42 -9.09
N GLY A 126 9.10 -4.46 -8.43
CA GLY A 126 8.50 -3.15 -8.27
C GLY A 126 9.55 -2.09 -7.99
N LYS A 127 9.07 -0.86 -7.83
CA LYS A 127 9.89 0.27 -7.42
C LYS A 127 9.16 1.05 -6.34
N PRO A 128 9.86 1.53 -5.30
CA PRO A 128 9.22 2.32 -4.26
C PRO A 128 8.75 3.68 -4.78
N ILE A 129 7.77 4.23 -4.08
CA ILE A 129 7.29 5.60 -4.31
C ILE A 129 7.55 6.40 -3.04
N THR A 130 8.22 7.55 -3.18
CA THR A 130 8.46 8.47 -2.08
C THR A 130 7.91 9.83 -2.45
N ILE A 131 7.03 10.36 -1.61
CA ILE A 131 6.39 11.68 -1.79
C ILE A 131 6.74 12.52 -0.58
N GLY A 132 7.20 13.75 -0.82
CA GLY A 132 7.59 14.69 0.22
C GLY A 132 6.40 15.29 0.97
N LYS A 133 6.67 16.31 1.79
CA LYS A 133 5.66 16.99 2.58
C LYS A 133 4.79 17.93 1.74
N ASN A 134 3.59 18.20 2.23
CA ASN A 134 2.66 19.19 1.69
C ASN A 134 2.20 18.87 0.26
N PHE A 135 2.07 17.60 -0.04
CA PHE A 135 1.62 17.11 -1.35
C PHE A 135 0.10 17.21 -1.48
N TRP A 136 -0.35 17.68 -2.63
CA TRP A 136 -1.76 17.64 -3.00
C TRP A 136 -1.94 17.04 -4.38
N ALA A 137 -2.78 16.00 -4.47
CA ALA A 137 -3.20 15.40 -5.71
C ALA A 137 -4.71 15.61 -5.87
N GLY A 138 -5.13 16.20 -6.98
CA GLY A 138 -6.53 16.26 -7.37
C GLY A 138 -7.01 14.88 -7.86
N GLY A 139 -8.29 14.76 -7.97
CA GLY A 139 -8.90 13.54 -8.50
C GLY A 139 -8.68 13.33 -10.01
#